data_279131d6e8e5f8af55d0e473d8f77533
#
_entry.id   279131d6e8e5f8af55d0e473d8f77533
#
_cell.length_a   1.000
_cell.length_b   1.000
_cell.length_c   1.000
_cell.angle_alpha   90.00
_cell.angle_beta   90.00
_cell.angle_gamma   90.00
#
_symmetry.space_group_name_H-M   'P 1'
#
loop_
_entity.id
_entity.type
_entity.pdbx_description
1 polymer ?
#
loop_
_entity_poly.entity_id
_entity_poly.type
_entity_poly.pdbx_seq_one_letter_code
_entity_poly.pdbx_strand_id
1 'polypeptide(L)'
;MRKRDLITVADLTNEEIEEIFALADGMPARDRAVPEGGPLHGRIMATLFYEPSTRTRLSFESAMQRSGGSVISCPDMKSSSAAKGETLADTARVVSSYADVLVVRHYWDGAAQAMAEFATVPVVNAGDGGHEHPTQTLCDLYTLKKEKGSLRGLTVALCGDLKHGRTVHSLVYALARFGANVITLAAPGLELPQSVMERLGEEFHYGLAPVHSEELRAAVKTSDAVYLTPSQPHQLALFTQVDHEIEGRLEKLANQIRFDALYMTRQQRERMKDSEAGGAEYPRLGEEFLRARRFKDTLVMHPLPRVDELAPEIDKDRRGIYFKQAAYGVPVRMALLGFLFDRNSKTPAPAKQLESAYRTAGNLPALCANANCVSRNEPVSTDARFLGFFSGPSGQLVLQCCYC
;
A
#
# COMPACT_ATOMS: atom_id res chain seq x y z
N MET A 1 28.06 -7.94 2.48
CA MET A 1 27.25 -6.73 2.77
C MET A 1 25.82 -7.16 2.95
N ARG A 2 25.11 -6.64 3.95
CA ARG A 2 23.70 -6.97 4.15
C ARG A 2 22.90 -6.11 3.18
N LYS A 3 22.17 -6.73 2.22
CA LYS A 3 21.28 -6.05 1.29
C LYS A 3 20.14 -5.36 2.06
N ARG A 4 19.52 -4.36 1.46
CA ARG A 4 18.36 -3.67 2.03
C ARG A 4 17.14 -3.89 1.16
N ASP A 5 16.15 -4.59 1.71
CA ASP A 5 14.88 -4.87 1.06
C ASP A 5 13.84 -3.78 1.42
N LEU A 6 12.81 -3.64 0.58
CA LEU A 6 11.60 -2.88 0.89
C LEU A 6 10.41 -3.83 0.72
N ILE A 7 10.04 -4.51 1.78
CA ILE A 7 8.94 -5.47 1.81
C ILE A 7 7.68 -4.82 2.35
N THR A 8 7.83 -4.03 3.42
CA THR A 8 6.77 -3.28 4.07
C THR A 8 7.14 -1.80 4.15
N VAL A 9 6.16 -0.92 4.37
CA VAL A 9 6.47 0.50 4.60
C VAL A 9 7.25 0.73 5.90
N ALA A 10 7.16 -0.22 6.83
CA ALA A 10 7.90 -0.20 8.10
C ALA A 10 9.41 -0.44 7.94
N ASP A 11 9.86 -0.92 6.79
CA ASP A 11 11.30 -1.08 6.50
C ASP A 11 12.01 0.27 6.30
N LEU A 12 11.26 1.36 6.20
CA LEU A 12 11.77 2.73 6.09
C LEU A 12 11.46 3.53 7.36
N THR A 13 12.38 4.33 7.85
CA THR A 13 12.10 5.34 8.89
C THR A 13 11.36 6.54 8.29
N ASN A 14 10.82 7.43 9.14
CA ASN A 14 10.18 8.66 8.65
C ASN A 14 11.18 9.57 7.95
N GLU A 15 12.38 9.67 8.48
CA GLU A 15 13.48 10.46 7.91
C GLU A 15 13.87 9.93 6.54
N GLU A 16 13.88 8.61 6.36
CA GLU A 16 14.20 7.98 5.08
C GLU A 16 13.09 8.18 4.05
N ILE A 17 11.82 8.13 4.48
CA ILE A 17 10.70 8.48 3.61
C ILE A 17 10.79 9.94 3.17
N GLU A 18 11.11 10.85 4.10
CA GLU A 18 11.32 12.26 3.80
C GLU A 18 12.53 12.49 2.88
N GLU A 19 13.61 11.76 3.07
CA GLU A 19 14.78 11.77 2.18
C GLU A 19 14.41 11.31 0.77
N ILE A 20 13.66 10.21 0.64
CA ILE A 20 13.16 9.72 -0.64
C ILE A 20 12.28 10.78 -1.32
N PHE A 21 11.43 11.48 -0.57
CA PHE A 21 10.59 12.54 -1.12
C PHE A 21 11.42 13.76 -1.57
N ALA A 22 12.41 14.15 -0.80
CA ALA A 22 13.33 15.22 -1.19
C ALA A 22 14.14 14.87 -2.45
N LEU A 23 14.60 13.63 -2.54
CA LEU A 23 15.25 13.11 -3.75
C LEU A 23 14.27 13.12 -4.95
N ALA A 24 13.02 12.70 -4.74
CA ALA A 24 11.99 12.71 -5.79
C ALA A 24 11.69 14.11 -6.32
N ASP A 25 11.70 15.12 -5.44
CA ASP A 25 11.54 16.53 -5.82
C ASP A 25 12.66 17.03 -6.73
N GLY A 26 13.89 16.50 -6.55
CA GLY A 26 15.07 16.81 -7.35
C GLY A 26 15.18 16.02 -8.67
N MET A 27 14.32 15.01 -8.89
CA MET A 27 14.39 14.19 -10.10
C MET A 27 14.06 15.00 -11.35
N PRO A 28 14.76 14.74 -12.47
CA PRO A 28 14.54 15.48 -13.72
C PRO A 28 13.10 15.31 -14.20
N ALA A 29 12.53 16.40 -14.71
CA ALA A 29 11.25 16.37 -15.39
C ALA A 29 11.29 15.40 -16.59
N ARG A 30 10.11 14.91 -17.00
CA ARG A 30 9.94 13.88 -18.05
C ARG A 30 10.69 14.21 -19.35
N ASP A 31 10.85 15.46 -19.67
CA ASP A 31 11.38 16.00 -20.94
C ASP A 31 12.90 16.18 -20.94
N ARG A 32 13.56 15.95 -19.81
CA ARG A 32 15.02 16.03 -19.76
C ARG A 32 15.63 14.70 -20.19
N ALA A 33 16.66 14.79 -21.03
CA ALA A 33 17.47 13.64 -21.40
C ALA A 33 18.04 12.96 -20.14
N VAL A 34 18.07 11.64 -20.17
CA VAL A 34 18.77 10.86 -19.12
C VAL A 34 20.25 11.26 -19.19
N PRO A 35 20.84 11.76 -18.10
CA PRO A 35 22.25 12.10 -18.10
C PRO A 35 23.09 10.87 -18.44
N GLU A 36 24.10 11.01 -19.30
CA GLU A 36 25.14 10.00 -19.46
C GLU A 36 25.76 9.74 -18.08
N GLY A 37 25.77 8.48 -17.61
CA GLY A 37 26.26 8.14 -16.27
C GLY A 37 25.29 8.46 -15.12
N GLY A 38 23.97 8.35 -15.34
CA GLY A 38 22.96 8.50 -14.29
C GLY A 38 23.25 7.64 -13.03
N PRO A 39 22.55 7.92 -11.90
CA PRO A 39 22.90 7.33 -10.59
C PRO A 39 22.83 5.79 -10.55
N LEU A 40 22.15 5.17 -11.51
CA LEU A 40 22.03 3.71 -11.63
C LEU A 40 22.72 3.17 -12.90
N HIS A 41 23.65 3.92 -13.45
CA HIS A 41 24.42 3.47 -14.62
C HIS A 41 25.11 2.13 -14.36
N GLY A 42 24.95 1.19 -15.30
CA GLY A 42 25.50 -0.17 -15.20
C GLY A 42 24.73 -1.10 -14.26
N ARG A 43 23.66 -0.64 -13.60
CA ARG A 43 22.79 -1.49 -12.79
C ARG A 43 21.67 -2.11 -13.60
N ILE A 44 21.26 -3.31 -13.22
CA ILE A 44 20.18 -4.07 -13.85
C ILE A 44 19.07 -4.31 -12.81
N MET A 45 17.84 -3.97 -13.17
CA MET A 45 16.66 -4.31 -12.39
C MET A 45 15.89 -5.44 -13.05
N ALA A 46 15.52 -6.48 -12.28
CA ALA A 46 14.59 -7.49 -12.74
C ALA A 46 13.17 -7.18 -12.23
N THR A 47 12.18 -7.20 -13.14
CA THR A 47 10.75 -7.09 -12.77
C THR A 47 10.05 -8.44 -12.93
N LEU A 48 9.60 -9.01 -11.81
CA LEU A 48 8.97 -10.32 -11.70
C LEU A 48 7.50 -10.15 -11.30
N PHE A 49 6.61 -10.20 -12.29
CA PHE A 49 5.18 -9.91 -12.08
C PHE A 49 4.33 -11.17 -12.27
N TYR A 50 4.04 -11.84 -11.15
CA TYR A 50 3.14 -13.01 -11.09
C TYR A 50 1.65 -12.59 -11.13
N GLU A 51 1.34 -11.40 -10.64
CA GLU A 51 0.03 -10.75 -10.76
C GLU A 51 0.12 -9.59 -11.75
N PRO A 52 -0.76 -9.50 -12.78
CA PRO A 52 -0.70 -8.44 -13.78
C PRO A 52 -0.80 -7.03 -13.17
N SER A 53 0.11 -6.14 -13.55
CA SER A 53 0.06 -4.72 -13.19
C SER A 53 0.83 -3.86 -14.17
N THR A 54 0.16 -3.35 -15.19
CA THR A 54 0.79 -2.52 -16.23
C THR A 54 1.42 -1.25 -15.66
N ARG A 55 0.70 -0.51 -14.82
CA ARG A 55 1.18 0.77 -14.28
C ARG A 55 2.38 0.61 -13.36
N THR A 56 2.29 -0.29 -12.38
CA THR A 56 3.40 -0.48 -11.43
C THR A 56 4.65 -0.94 -12.15
N ARG A 57 4.54 -1.93 -13.06
CA ARG A 57 5.66 -2.43 -13.84
C ARG A 57 6.28 -1.35 -14.69
N LEU A 58 5.52 -0.73 -15.58
CA LEU A 58 6.03 0.31 -16.49
C LEU A 58 6.59 1.52 -15.74
N SER A 59 6.04 1.86 -14.57
CA SER A 59 6.56 2.93 -13.74
C SER A 59 7.94 2.60 -13.15
N PHE A 60 8.16 1.37 -12.68
CA PHE A 60 9.48 0.92 -12.22
C PHE A 60 10.47 0.83 -13.38
N GLU A 61 10.06 0.25 -14.50
CA GLU A 61 10.91 0.13 -15.70
C GLU A 61 11.31 1.53 -16.21
N SER A 62 10.36 2.46 -16.28
CA SER A 62 10.64 3.86 -16.63
C SER A 62 11.57 4.53 -15.61
N ALA A 63 11.36 4.29 -14.31
CA ALA A 63 12.22 4.86 -13.26
C ALA A 63 13.67 4.37 -13.39
N MET A 64 13.87 3.06 -13.60
CA MET A 64 15.20 2.49 -13.77
C MET A 64 15.91 3.04 -15.00
N GLN A 65 15.22 3.05 -16.16
CA GLN A 65 15.75 3.59 -17.42
C GLN A 65 16.13 5.09 -17.30
N ARG A 66 15.25 5.89 -16.66
CA ARG A 66 15.52 7.33 -16.43
C ARG A 66 16.65 7.58 -15.45
N SER A 67 16.99 6.61 -14.63
CA SER A 67 18.13 6.67 -13.71
C SER A 67 19.43 6.15 -14.35
N GLY A 68 19.41 5.78 -15.64
CA GLY A 68 20.58 5.29 -16.38
C GLY A 68 20.83 3.79 -16.25
N GLY A 69 19.95 3.05 -15.59
CA GLY A 69 20.04 1.59 -15.45
C GLY A 69 19.34 0.84 -16.58
N SER A 70 19.44 -0.49 -16.55
CA SER A 70 18.81 -1.41 -17.50
C SER A 70 17.76 -2.26 -16.82
N VAL A 71 16.85 -2.84 -17.62
CA VAL A 71 15.75 -3.68 -17.13
C VAL A 71 15.73 -5.01 -17.84
N ILE A 72 15.59 -6.09 -17.06
CA ILE A 72 15.15 -7.38 -17.54
C ILE A 72 13.76 -7.65 -16.98
N SER A 73 12.80 -7.98 -17.83
CA SER A 73 11.38 -8.04 -17.44
C SER A 73 10.80 -9.41 -17.73
N CYS A 74 10.13 -9.99 -16.71
CA CYS A 74 9.25 -11.14 -16.86
C CYS A 74 7.81 -10.69 -16.60
N PRO A 75 7.08 -10.26 -17.65
CA PRO A 75 5.76 -9.63 -17.49
C PRO A 75 4.62 -10.63 -17.21
N ASP A 76 4.85 -11.89 -17.51
CA ASP A 76 3.91 -13.00 -17.29
C ASP A 76 4.67 -14.24 -16.84
N MET A 77 4.60 -14.49 -15.53
CA MET A 77 5.26 -15.67 -14.94
C MET A 77 4.60 -16.99 -15.34
N LYS A 78 3.37 -16.98 -15.92
CA LYS A 78 2.72 -18.19 -16.46
C LYS A 78 3.47 -18.75 -17.67
N SER A 79 4.23 -17.93 -18.36
CA SER A 79 5.09 -18.34 -19.49
C SER A 79 6.54 -18.61 -19.09
N SER A 80 6.87 -18.54 -17.78
CA SER A 80 8.20 -18.74 -17.25
C SER A 80 8.39 -20.14 -16.64
N SER A 81 9.55 -20.39 -16.04
CA SER A 81 9.86 -21.62 -15.29
C SER A 81 8.93 -21.84 -14.08
N ALA A 82 8.32 -20.78 -13.54
CA ALA A 82 7.32 -20.91 -12.49
C ALA A 82 6.12 -21.78 -12.92
N ALA A 83 5.74 -21.73 -14.20
CA ALA A 83 4.70 -22.61 -14.75
C ALA A 83 5.09 -24.10 -14.75
N LYS A 84 6.40 -24.41 -14.58
CA LYS A 84 6.93 -25.76 -14.47
C LYS A 84 7.14 -26.19 -13.01
N GLY A 85 6.75 -25.35 -12.03
CA GLY A 85 6.90 -25.63 -10.60
C GLY A 85 8.22 -25.12 -9.98
N GLU A 86 8.94 -24.16 -10.64
CA GLU A 86 10.09 -23.51 -10.01
C GLU A 86 9.65 -22.71 -8.79
N THR A 87 10.33 -22.90 -7.66
CA THR A 87 10.01 -22.26 -6.41
C THR A 87 10.41 -20.77 -6.40
N LEU A 88 9.76 -19.95 -5.56
CA LEU A 88 10.17 -18.57 -5.34
C LEU A 88 11.62 -18.46 -4.85
N ALA A 89 12.04 -19.42 -4.03
CA ALA A 89 13.41 -19.50 -3.52
C ALA A 89 14.45 -19.71 -4.63
N ASP A 90 14.16 -20.60 -5.57
CA ASP A 90 15.08 -20.86 -6.69
C ASP A 90 15.06 -19.70 -7.68
N THR A 91 13.88 -19.18 -8.01
CA THR A 91 13.75 -17.97 -8.83
C THR A 91 14.55 -16.80 -8.22
N ALA A 92 14.44 -16.58 -6.90
CA ALA A 92 15.18 -15.51 -6.22
C ALA A 92 16.70 -15.67 -6.33
N ARG A 93 17.22 -16.90 -6.14
CA ARG A 93 18.65 -17.20 -6.26
C ARG A 93 19.16 -17.00 -7.70
N VAL A 94 18.43 -17.56 -8.65
CA VAL A 94 18.83 -17.51 -10.07
C VAL A 94 18.80 -16.06 -10.57
N VAL A 95 17.68 -15.34 -10.35
CA VAL A 95 17.54 -13.97 -10.89
C VAL A 95 18.46 -12.98 -10.16
N SER A 96 18.82 -13.26 -8.90
CA SER A 96 19.83 -12.46 -8.19
C SER A 96 21.22 -12.51 -8.84
N SER A 97 21.51 -13.53 -9.67
CA SER A 97 22.77 -13.58 -10.44
C SER A 97 22.71 -12.79 -11.74
N TYR A 98 21.54 -12.33 -12.14
CA TYR A 98 21.31 -11.58 -13.39
C TYR A 98 21.02 -10.10 -13.17
N ALA A 99 20.61 -9.72 -11.96
CA ALA A 99 20.15 -8.37 -11.65
C ALA A 99 20.73 -7.87 -10.32
N ASP A 100 20.77 -6.56 -10.15
CA ASP A 100 21.20 -5.87 -8.93
C ASP A 100 20.03 -5.57 -7.97
N VAL A 101 18.79 -5.63 -8.46
CA VAL A 101 17.57 -5.46 -7.65
C VAL A 101 16.40 -6.21 -8.26
N LEU A 102 15.56 -6.81 -7.42
CA LEU A 102 14.34 -7.51 -7.82
C LEU A 102 13.11 -6.68 -7.44
N VAL A 103 12.23 -6.42 -8.38
CA VAL A 103 10.90 -5.82 -8.14
C VAL A 103 9.86 -6.90 -8.34
N VAL A 104 9.20 -7.29 -7.24
CA VAL A 104 8.33 -8.46 -7.20
C VAL A 104 6.88 -8.06 -6.96
N ARG A 105 5.98 -8.57 -7.79
CA ARG A 105 4.54 -8.52 -7.56
C ARG A 105 3.95 -9.92 -7.62
N HIS A 106 3.23 -10.29 -6.56
CA HIS A 106 2.73 -11.66 -6.43
C HIS A 106 1.27 -11.68 -5.94
N TYR A 107 0.56 -12.78 -6.22
CA TYR A 107 -0.81 -12.98 -5.72
C TYR A 107 -0.86 -13.61 -4.31
N TRP A 108 0.25 -14.19 -3.79
CA TRP A 108 0.33 -14.70 -2.42
C TRP A 108 0.86 -13.65 -1.45
N ASP A 109 0.23 -13.61 -0.27
CA ASP A 109 0.65 -12.75 0.84
C ASP A 109 2.01 -13.24 1.36
N GLY A 110 2.97 -12.32 1.52
CA GLY A 110 4.31 -12.61 2.02
C GLY A 110 5.28 -13.16 0.97
N ALA A 111 4.88 -13.28 -0.29
CA ALA A 111 5.76 -13.79 -1.35
C ALA A 111 7.02 -12.95 -1.55
N ALA A 112 6.92 -11.62 -1.44
CA ALA A 112 8.08 -10.73 -1.54
C ALA A 112 9.05 -10.97 -0.37
N GLN A 113 8.56 -11.20 0.84
CA GLN A 113 9.37 -11.56 2.01
C GLN A 113 10.07 -12.91 1.80
N ALA A 114 9.36 -13.92 1.30
CA ALA A 114 9.93 -15.24 1.01
C ALA A 114 11.07 -15.12 -0.04
N MET A 115 10.87 -14.37 -1.11
CA MET A 115 11.94 -14.14 -2.09
C MET A 115 13.13 -13.37 -1.49
N ALA A 116 12.88 -12.40 -0.61
CA ALA A 116 13.93 -11.64 0.05
C ALA A 116 14.84 -12.51 0.93
N GLU A 117 14.34 -13.61 1.49
CA GLU A 117 15.16 -14.54 2.28
C GLU A 117 16.24 -15.23 1.45
N PHE A 118 15.97 -15.49 0.18
CA PHE A 118 16.86 -16.25 -0.72
C PHE A 118 17.60 -15.38 -1.75
N ALA A 119 17.13 -14.19 -2.02
CA ALA A 119 17.80 -13.25 -2.91
C ALA A 119 19.09 -12.72 -2.30
N THR A 120 20.13 -12.54 -3.11
CA THR A 120 21.40 -11.92 -2.70
C THR A 120 21.45 -10.41 -2.98
N VAL A 121 20.45 -9.89 -3.67
CA VAL A 121 20.26 -8.48 -4.03
C VAL A 121 18.98 -7.94 -3.38
N PRO A 122 18.81 -6.60 -3.28
CA PRO A 122 17.58 -6.02 -2.75
C PRO A 122 16.31 -6.52 -3.43
N VAL A 123 15.26 -6.73 -2.64
CA VAL A 123 13.91 -7.05 -3.11
C VAL A 123 12.97 -5.91 -2.76
N VAL A 124 12.19 -5.47 -3.74
CA VAL A 124 11.16 -4.44 -3.60
C VAL A 124 9.79 -5.07 -3.82
N ASN A 125 8.94 -4.99 -2.81
CA ASN A 125 7.55 -5.42 -2.88
C ASN A 125 6.72 -4.43 -3.73
N ALA A 126 6.29 -4.86 -4.91
CA ALA A 126 5.39 -4.12 -5.80
C ALA A 126 3.92 -4.55 -5.65
N GLY A 127 3.59 -5.14 -4.51
CA GLY A 127 2.27 -5.62 -4.10
C GLY A 127 2.19 -7.14 -4.03
N ASP A 128 1.93 -7.69 -2.84
CA ASP A 128 1.76 -9.11 -2.59
C ASP A 128 0.38 -9.41 -2.01
N GLY A 129 -0.41 -10.19 -2.72
CA GLY A 129 -1.74 -10.63 -2.31
C GLY A 129 -2.62 -9.50 -1.75
N GLY A 130 -3.19 -9.72 -0.58
CA GLY A 130 -3.92 -8.75 0.24
C GLY A 130 -3.08 -8.05 1.31
N HIS A 131 -1.78 -8.37 1.39
CA HIS A 131 -0.91 -7.99 2.49
C HIS A 131 -0.45 -6.53 2.42
N GLU A 132 0.55 -6.18 1.57
CA GLU A 132 1.07 -4.82 1.50
C GLU A 132 1.40 -4.35 0.06
N HIS A 133 1.46 -3.03 -0.11
CA HIS A 133 1.99 -2.39 -1.32
C HIS A 133 2.77 -1.11 -0.96
N PRO A 134 3.96 -1.24 -0.34
CA PRO A 134 4.69 -0.11 0.23
C PRO A 134 4.99 0.98 -0.80
N THR A 135 5.28 0.62 -2.05
CA THR A 135 5.58 1.61 -3.08
C THR A 135 4.37 2.40 -3.56
N GLN A 136 3.16 1.87 -3.43
CA GLN A 136 1.93 2.65 -3.65
C GLN A 136 1.73 3.63 -2.51
N THR A 137 1.92 3.19 -1.28
CA THR A 137 1.86 4.05 -0.09
C THR A 137 2.81 5.24 -0.19
N LEU A 138 4.06 5.02 -0.61
CA LEU A 138 5.02 6.11 -0.85
C LEU A 138 4.51 7.11 -1.89
N CYS A 139 3.93 6.62 -3.00
CA CYS A 139 3.35 7.50 -4.02
C CYS A 139 2.17 8.31 -3.50
N ASP A 140 1.31 7.70 -2.67
CA ASP A 140 0.13 8.35 -2.10
C ASP A 140 0.53 9.42 -1.07
N LEU A 141 1.46 9.09 -0.17
CA LEU A 141 2.01 10.04 0.81
C LEU A 141 2.73 11.21 0.12
N TYR A 142 3.55 10.91 -0.91
CA TYR A 142 4.21 11.95 -1.69
C TYR A 142 3.21 12.87 -2.38
N THR A 143 2.15 12.31 -2.95
CA THR A 143 1.09 13.08 -3.58
C THR A 143 0.39 14.00 -2.58
N LEU A 144 -0.03 13.46 -1.43
CA LEU A 144 -0.64 14.25 -0.36
C LEU A 144 0.30 15.37 0.12
N LYS A 145 1.55 15.05 0.39
CA LYS A 145 2.56 16.02 0.81
C LYS A 145 2.78 17.11 -0.24
N LYS A 146 2.89 16.73 -1.52
CA LYS A 146 3.14 17.66 -2.62
C LYS A 146 1.97 18.64 -2.84
N GLU A 147 0.74 18.15 -2.69
CA GLU A 147 -0.47 18.96 -2.95
C GLU A 147 -0.97 19.71 -1.69
N LYS A 148 -0.66 19.22 -0.48
CA LYS A 148 -1.12 19.81 0.80
C LYS A 148 0.00 20.42 1.64
N GLY A 149 1.25 20.15 1.34
CA GLY A 149 2.43 20.71 2.02
C GLY A 149 2.93 19.88 3.20
N SER A 150 2.08 19.32 4.05
CA SER A 150 2.46 18.54 5.23
C SER A 150 1.56 17.31 5.39
N LEU A 151 2.12 16.26 6.00
CA LEU A 151 1.34 15.09 6.45
C LEU A 151 1.07 15.15 7.96
N ARG A 152 1.84 15.92 8.70
CA ARG A 152 1.73 16.00 10.16
C ARG A 152 0.46 16.72 10.58
N GLY A 153 -0.27 16.11 11.51
CA GLY A 153 -1.50 16.67 12.07
C GLY A 153 -2.74 16.52 11.19
N LEU A 154 -2.61 15.90 10.01
CA LEU A 154 -3.78 15.56 9.20
C LEU A 154 -4.69 14.60 9.97
N THR A 155 -6.00 14.78 9.86
CA THR A 155 -6.98 13.78 10.30
C THR A 155 -7.48 13.03 9.08
N VAL A 156 -7.20 11.72 9.03
CA VAL A 156 -7.48 10.85 7.88
C VAL A 156 -8.53 9.82 8.27
N ALA A 157 -9.68 9.84 7.59
CA ALA A 157 -10.68 8.80 7.73
C ALA A 157 -10.42 7.68 6.70
N LEU A 158 -10.19 6.46 7.20
CA LEU A 158 -10.10 5.24 6.41
C LEU A 158 -11.46 4.55 6.43
N CYS A 159 -12.09 4.44 5.28
CA CYS A 159 -13.48 4.01 5.18
C CYS A 159 -13.63 2.76 4.30
N GLY A 160 -14.56 1.87 4.67
CA GLY A 160 -14.98 0.76 3.85
C GLY A 160 -14.40 -0.60 4.24
N ASP A 161 -13.95 -1.40 3.27
CA ASP A 161 -13.31 -2.68 3.52
C ASP A 161 -11.84 -2.47 3.92
N LEU A 162 -11.61 -2.40 5.23
CA LEU A 162 -10.28 -2.26 5.79
C LEU A 162 -9.59 -3.61 5.99
N LYS A 163 -10.35 -4.71 5.88
CA LYS A 163 -9.85 -6.06 6.09
C LYS A 163 -9.02 -6.58 4.90
N HIS A 164 -9.49 -6.36 3.68
CA HIS A 164 -8.87 -6.88 2.46
C HIS A 164 -8.07 -5.82 1.69
N GLY A 165 -8.08 -4.59 2.17
CA GLY A 165 -7.46 -3.44 1.52
C GLY A 165 -5.95 -3.33 1.77
N ARG A 166 -5.09 -4.06 1.03
CA ARG A 166 -3.62 -4.02 1.21
C ARG A 166 -3.01 -2.61 1.21
N THR A 167 -3.57 -1.70 0.43
CA THR A 167 -3.10 -0.30 0.41
C THR A 167 -3.43 0.43 1.71
N VAL A 168 -4.52 0.05 2.38
CA VAL A 168 -4.91 0.60 3.68
C VAL A 168 -3.96 0.13 4.77
N HIS A 169 -3.58 -1.15 4.76
CA HIS A 169 -2.65 -1.71 5.76
C HIS A 169 -1.31 -0.97 5.74
N SER A 170 -0.71 -0.81 4.57
CA SER A 170 0.53 -0.04 4.44
C SER A 170 0.34 1.44 4.79
N LEU A 171 -0.80 2.03 4.39
CA LEU A 171 -1.07 3.46 4.59
C LEU A 171 -1.28 3.81 6.06
N VAL A 172 -2.00 2.97 6.83
CA VAL A 172 -2.25 3.24 8.24
C VAL A 172 -0.96 3.30 9.05
N TYR A 173 0.00 2.39 8.79
CA TYR A 173 1.31 2.43 9.42
C TYR A 173 2.07 3.72 9.11
N ALA A 174 2.04 4.12 7.86
CA ALA A 174 2.74 5.33 7.43
C ALA A 174 2.11 6.59 8.03
N LEU A 175 0.78 6.72 7.99
CA LEU A 175 0.05 7.85 8.58
C LEU A 175 0.27 7.96 10.08
N ALA A 176 0.20 6.83 10.82
CA ALA A 176 0.48 6.80 12.25
C ALA A 176 1.88 7.35 12.56
N ARG A 177 2.88 6.92 11.80
CA ARG A 177 4.28 7.34 11.96
C ARG A 177 4.50 8.82 11.67
N PHE A 178 3.76 9.40 10.74
CA PHE A 178 3.84 10.83 10.45
C PHE A 178 3.01 11.70 11.41
N GLY A 179 2.41 11.09 12.44
CA GLY A 179 1.62 11.81 13.45
C GLY A 179 0.29 12.33 12.88
N ALA A 180 -0.28 11.63 11.92
CA ALA A 180 -1.63 11.86 11.46
C ALA A 180 -2.63 11.21 12.42
N ASN A 181 -3.79 11.83 12.61
CA ASN A 181 -4.91 11.23 13.32
C ASN A 181 -5.66 10.31 12.35
N VAL A 182 -5.65 9.02 12.61
CA VAL A 182 -6.36 8.05 11.77
C VAL A 182 -7.66 7.62 12.44
N ILE A 183 -8.74 7.72 11.70
CA ILE A 183 -10.08 7.28 12.09
C ILE A 183 -10.48 6.12 11.19
N THR A 184 -10.94 5.02 11.77
CA THR A 184 -11.36 3.85 11.00
C THR A 184 -12.87 3.72 11.01
N LEU A 185 -13.47 3.62 9.84
CA LEU A 185 -14.92 3.57 9.61
C LEU A 185 -15.23 2.35 8.75
N ALA A 186 -15.33 1.19 9.39
CA ALA A 186 -15.58 -0.07 8.72
C ALA A 186 -16.98 -0.63 9.06
N ALA A 187 -17.57 -1.38 8.12
CA ALA A 187 -18.73 -2.18 8.45
C ALA A 187 -18.35 -3.37 9.33
N PRO A 188 -19.31 -3.90 10.10
CA PRO A 188 -19.09 -5.10 10.89
C PRO A 188 -18.50 -6.24 10.05
N GLY A 189 -17.36 -6.78 10.49
CA GLY A 189 -16.63 -7.84 9.82
C GLY A 189 -15.63 -7.39 8.75
N LEU A 190 -15.55 -6.09 8.45
CA LEU A 190 -14.61 -5.48 7.50
C LEU A 190 -13.62 -4.51 8.19
N GLU A 191 -13.51 -4.59 9.50
CA GLU A 191 -12.57 -3.81 10.29
C GLU A 191 -11.12 -4.15 9.92
N LEU A 192 -10.20 -3.28 10.30
CA LEU A 192 -8.77 -3.60 10.21
C LEU A 192 -8.47 -4.93 10.92
N PRO A 193 -7.65 -5.80 10.32
CA PRO A 193 -7.22 -7.02 10.96
C PRO A 193 -6.62 -6.76 12.35
N GLN A 194 -6.91 -7.64 13.30
CA GLN A 194 -6.39 -7.52 14.66
C GLN A 194 -4.85 -7.43 14.68
N SER A 195 -4.17 -8.19 13.80
CA SER A 195 -2.72 -8.14 13.65
C SER A 195 -2.18 -6.76 13.22
N VAL A 196 -2.95 -6.01 12.41
CA VAL A 196 -2.59 -4.64 12.02
C VAL A 196 -2.73 -3.70 13.21
N MET A 197 -3.81 -3.86 14.00
CA MET A 197 -4.07 -3.04 15.19
C MET A 197 -3.00 -3.26 16.27
N GLU A 198 -2.65 -4.51 16.52
CA GLU A 198 -1.61 -4.90 17.49
C GLU A 198 -0.26 -4.32 17.09
N ARG A 199 0.11 -4.47 15.83
CA ARG A 199 1.35 -3.91 15.31
C ARG A 199 1.40 -2.38 15.42
N LEU A 200 0.29 -1.68 15.19
CA LEU A 200 0.21 -0.23 15.41
C LEU A 200 0.47 0.15 16.87
N GLY A 201 -0.10 -0.61 17.82
CA GLY A 201 0.10 -0.39 19.24
C GLY A 201 1.53 -0.67 19.70
N GLU A 202 2.09 -1.79 19.29
CA GLU A 202 3.39 -2.27 19.73
C GLU A 202 4.57 -1.57 19.06
N GLU A 203 4.56 -1.47 17.71
CA GLU A 203 5.68 -0.89 16.97
C GLU A 203 5.62 0.65 16.90
N PHE A 204 4.42 1.22 16.87
CA PHE A 204 4.25 2.65 16.63
C PHE A 204 3.65 3.41 17.81
N HIS A 205 3.31 2.73 18.91
CA HIS A 205 2.64 3.30 20.09
C HIS A 205 1.41 4.13 19.72
N TYR A 206 0.68 3.67 18.70
CA TYR A 206 -0.43 4.37 18.11
C TYR A 206 -1.74 3.63 18.40
N GLY A 207 -2.66 4.30 19.13
CA GLY A 207 -3.99 3.77 19.41
C GLY A 207 -4.99 4.24 18.35
N LEU A 208 -5.64 3.30 17.69
CA LEU A 208 -6.79 3.59 16.84
C LEU A 208 -8.08 3.42 17.67
N ALA A 209 -8.92 4.44 17.68
CA ALA A 209 -10.25 4.32 18.23
C ALA A 209 -11.22 3.89 17.12
N PRO A 210 -11.88 2.73 17.21
CA PRO A 210 -12.97 2.39 16.31
C PRO A 210 -14.12 3.39 16.52
N VAL A 211 -14.60 3.98 15.45
CA VAL A 211 -15.71 4.94 15.49
C VAL A 211 -17.01 4.23 15.10
N HIS A 212 -17.99 4.26 15.96
CA HIS A 212 -19.32 3.70 15.68
C HIS A 212 -20.11 4.58 14.70
N SER A 213 -21.15 4.03 14.07
CA SER A 213 -21.91 4.68 13.01
C SER A 213 -22.48 6.07 13.36
N GLU A 214 -22.83 6.30 14.62
CA GLU A 214 -23.30 7.62 15.09
C GLU A 214 -22.18 8.65 15.20
N GLU A 215 -20.95 8.21 15.42
CA GLU A 215 -19.75 9.05 15.49
C GLU A 215 -19.15 9.30 14.10
N LEU A 216 -19.59 8.54 13.08
CA LEU A 216 -19.16 8.68 11.69
C LEU A 216 -19.30 10.12 11.19
N ARG A 217 -20.44 10.76 11.54
CA ARG A 217 -20.71 12.16 11.18
C ARG A 217 -19.71 13.13 11.79
N ALA A 218 -19.30 12.90 13.04
CA ALA A 218 -18.31 13.71 13.71
C ALA A 218 -16.91 13.48 13.13
N ALA A 219 -16.56 12.22 12.86
CA ALA A 219 -15.27 11.83 12.30
C ALA A 219 -15.04 12.42 10.92
N VAL A 220 -16.02 12.33 10.02
CA VAL A 220 -15.97 12.92 8.68
C VAL A 220 -15.83 14.45 8.74
N LYS A 221 -16.44 15.10 9.74
CA LYS A 221 -16.33 16.55 9.93
C LYS A 221 -14.93 17.01 10.34
N THR A 222 -14.16 16.17 11.00
CA THR A 222 -12.83 16.50 11.52
C THR A 222 -11.69 15.97 10.63
N SER A 223 -12.02 15.28 9.53
CA SER A 223 -11.02 14.65 8.66
C SER A 223 -10.53 15.59 7.57
N ASP A 224 -9.21 15.68 7.40
CA ASP A 224 -8.56 16.44 6.33
C ASP A 224 -8.50 15.66 5.01
N ALA A 225 -8.51 14.33 5.08
CA ALA A 225 -8.54 13.43 3.95
C ALA A 225 -9.40 12.21 4.23
N VAL A 226 -10.11 11.71 3.22
CA VAL A 226 -10.90 10.48 3.30
C VAL A 226 -10.34 9.46 2.34
N TYR A 227 -9.92 8.31 2.86
CA TYR A 227 -9.45 7.18 2.08
C TYR A 227 -10.57 6.15 1.95
N LEU A 228 -11.12 6.03 0.74
CA LEU A 228 -12.19 5.08 0.47
C LEU A 228 -11.60 3.79 -0.13
N THR A 229 -11.82 2.68 0.57
CA THR A 229 -11.54 1.33 0.06
C THR A 229 -12.82 0.73 -0.54
N PRO A 230 -12.72 -0.37 -1.30
CA PRO A 230 -13.91 -1.11 -1.71
C PRO A 230 -14.77 -1.45 -0.50
N SER A 231 -15.99 -0.92 -0.46
CA SER A 231 -16.91 -1.07 0.66
C SER A 231 -18.22 -1.69 0.19
N GLN A 232 -19.00 -2.22 1.12
CA GLN A 232 -20.35 -2.64 0.79
C GLN A 232 -21.24 -1.42 0.50
N PRO A 233 -22.21 -1.52 -0.41
CA PRO A 233 -23.02 -0.39 -0.87
C PRO A 233 -23.73 0.41 0.21
N HIS A 234 -24.19 -0.26 1.29
CA HIS A 234 -24.85 0.42 2.39
C HIS A 234 -23.93 1.36 3.18
N GLN A 235 -22.59 1.17 3.13
CA GLN A 235 -21.61 2.03 3.79
C GLN A 235 -21.37 3.33 3.04
N LEU A 236 -21.45 3.27 1.71
CA LEU A 236 -21.40 4.47 0.89
C LEU A 236 -22.72 5.23 0.87
N ALA A 237 -23.85 4.52 1.04
CA ALA A 237 -25.12 5.15 1.32
C ALA A 237 -25.08 5.99 2.61
N LEU A 238 -24.25 5.63 3.61
CA LEU A 238 -24.03 6.47 4.79
C LEU A 238 -23.33 7.81 4.47
N PHE A 239 -22.41 7.85 3.49
CA PHE A 239 -21.81 9.11 3.01
C PHE A 239 -22.79 9.94 2.19
N THR A 240 -23.65 9.31 1.39
CA THR A 240 -24.70 9.98 0.62
C THR A 240 -25.91 10.35 1.48
N GLN A 241 -26.30 9.50 2.44
CA GLN A 241 -27.39 9.79 3.41
C GLN A 241 -27.02 10.90 4.39
N VAL A 242 -25.75 11.05 4.73
CA VAL A 242 -25.28 12.24 5.47
C VAL A 242 -25.64 13.51 4.71
N ASP A 243 -25.73 13.47 3.38
CA ASP A 243 -26.12 14.61 2.56
C ASP A 243 -27.62 14.95 2.68
N HIS A 244 -28.48 13.97 2.55
CA HIS A 244 -29.94 14.21 2.60
C HIS A 244 -30.47 14.62 3.98
N GLU A 245 -29.87 14.12 5.05
CA GLU A 245 -30.23 14.56 6.41
C GLU A 245 -29.58 15.88 6.84
N ILE A 246 -28.41 16.23 6.27
CA ILE A 246 -27.73 17.51 6.50
C ILE A 246 -28.48 18.65 5.83
N GLU A 247 -29.06 18.44 4.65
CA GLU A 247 -29.84 19.44 3.94
C GLU A 247 -31.06 19.93 4.74
N GLY A 248 -31.64 19.10 5.60
CA GLY A 248 -32.85 19.45 6.38
C GLY A 248 -32.61 20.16 7.74
N ARG A 249 -31.42 20.05 8.33
CA ARG A 249 -31.17 20.57 9.71
C ARG A 249 -29.87 21.36 9.92
N LEU A 250 -28.90 21.35 8.97
CA LEU A 250 -27.55 21.82 9.20
C LEU A 250 -26.97 22.69 8.08
N GLU A 251 -27.81 23.37 7.31
CA GLU A 251 -27.38 24.27 6.23
C GLU A 251 -26.31 25.29 6.69
N LYS A 252 -26.34 25.72 7.95
CA LYS A 252 -25.34 26.62 8.53
C LYS A 252 -24.04 25.92 8.92
N LEU A 253 -24.07 24.65 9.30
CA LEU A 253 -22.89 23.85 9.67
C LEU A 253 -22.27 23.13 8.45
N ALA A 254 -23.09 22.69 7.50
CA ALA A 254 -22.63 22.07 6.24
C ALA A 254 -21.75 23.00 5.40
N ASN A 255 -21.92 24.31 5.54
CA ASN A 255 -21.09 25.32 4.88
C ASN A 255 -19.66 25.45 5.44
N GLN A 256 -19.35 24.79 6.57
CA GLN A 256 -18.03 24.87 7.21
C GLN A 256 -17.18 23.61 7.01
N ILE A 257 -17.78 22.51 6.52
CA ILE A 257 -17.06 21.25 6.30
C ILE A 257 -16.39 21.31 4.93
N ARG A 258 -15.07 21.14 4.88
CA ARG A 258 -14.28 21.01 3.65
C ARG A 258 -13.50 19.72 3.70
N PHE A 259 -13.49 19.02 2.59
CA PHE A 259 -12.62 17.86 2.39
C PHE A 259 -11.39 18.29 1.58
N ASP A 260 -10.21 17.98 2.07
CA ASP A 260 -8.95 18.27 1.40
C ASP A 260 -8.63 17.26 0.31
N ALA A 261 -8.91 15.99 0.56
CA ALA A 261 -8.75 14.94 -0.43
C ALA A 261 -9.82 13.85 -0.31
N LEU A 262 -10.23 13.33 -1.45
CA LEU A 262 -11.10 12.18 -1.61
C LEU A 262 -10.34 11.11 -2.40
N TYR A 263 -10.05 9.98 -1.78
CA TYR A 263 -9.35 8.87 -2.40
C TYR A 263 -10.34 7.75 -2.71
N MET A 264 -10.54 7.51 -3.99
CA MET A 264 -11.41 6.44 -4.50
C MET A 264 -10.59 5.24 -4.96
N THR A 265 -11.11 4.03 -4.75
CA THR A 265 -10.53 2.81 -5.30
C THR A 265 -11.60 2.05 -6.08
N ARG A 266 -11.20 1.27 -7.08
CA ARG A 266 -12.14 0.41 -7.81
C ARG A 266 -12.62 -0.76 -6.95
N GLN A 267 -13.80 -1.27 -7.24
CA GLN A 267 -14.27 -2.54 -6.70
C GLN A 267 -13.42 -3.69 -7.26
N GLN A 268 -12.90 -4.55 -6.39
CA GLN A 268 -12.07 -5.71 -6.77
C GLN A 268 -12.95 -6.95 -6.96
N ARG A 269 -13.80 -6.94 -8.01
CA ARG A 269 -14.76 -8.03 -8.31
C ARG A 269 -14.08 -9.39 -8.43
N GLU A 270 -12.85 -9.42 -8.91
CA GLU A 270 -12.05 -10.64 -9.05
C GLU A 270 -11.66 -11.32 -7.73
N ARG A 271 -11.84 -10.64 -6.60
CA ARG A 271 -11.57 -11.15 -5.24
C ARG A 271 -12.83 -11.44 -4.44
N MET A 272 -14.00 -11.07 -4.97
CA MET A 272 -15.29 -11.32 -4.31
C MET A 272 -15.77 -12.72 -4.66
N LYS A 273 -16.36 -13.43 -3.69
CA LYS A 273 -17.07 -14.67 -3.97
C LYS A 273 -18.37 -14.34 -4.71
N ASP A 274 -18.85 -15.25 -5.57
CA ASP A 274 -20.10 -15.07 -6.35
C ASP A 274 -21.32 -14.70 -5.49
N SER A 275 -21.35 -15.15 -4.22
CA SER A 275 -22.39 -14.81 -3.25
C SER A 275 -22.33 -13.37 -2.71
N GLU A 276 -21.21 -12.69 -2.85
CA GLU A 276 -20.98 -11.32 -2.38
C GLU A 276 -21.15 -10.29 -3.51
N ALA A 277 -21.19 -10.75 -4.75
CA ALA A 277 -21.34 -9.91 -5.94
C ALA A 277 -22.79 -9.41 -6.17
N GLY A 278 -23.72 -9.72 -5.26
CA GLY A 278 -25.14 -9.44 -5.34
C GLY A 278 -25.51 -7.97 -5.16
N GLY A 279 -25.68 -7.27 -6.26
CA GLY A 279 -26.83 -6.34 -6.42
C GLY A 279 -26.73 -4.92 -5.94
N ALA A 280 -25.60 -4.45 -5.39
CA ALA A 280 -25.55 -3.07 -4.96
C ALA A 280 -24.60 -2.24 -5.84
N GLU A 281 -25.10 -1.13 -6.38
CA GLU A 281 -24.31 -0.22 -7.19
C GLU A 281 -23.18 0.40 -6.36
N TYR A 282 -21.95 0.21 -6.82
CA TYR A 282 -20.80 0.91 -6.30
C TYR A 282 -20.95 2.41 -6.64
N PRO A 283 -20.78 3.33 -5.70
CA PRO A 283 -21.03 4.74 -5.94
C PRO A 283 -20.10 5.29 -7.00
N ARG A 284 -20.69 6.06 -7.89
CA ARG A 284 -20.01 6.76 -8.95
C ARG A 284 -19.72 8.20 -8.54
N LEU A 285 -18.43 8.54 -8.49
CA LEU A 285 -18.00 9.91 -8.32
C LEU A 285 -18.08 10.64 -9.65
N GLY A 286 -19.00 11.58 -9.75
CA GLY A 286 -19.22 12.41 -10.92
C GLY A 286 -19.25 13.91 -10.59
N GLU A 287 -19.46 14.75 -11.61
CA GLU A 287 -19.56 16.21 -11.41
C GLU A 287 -20.66 16.60 -10.42
N GLU A 288 -21.80 15.93 -10.47
CA GLU A 288 -22.95 16.21 -9.60
C GLU A 288 -22.55 16.05 -8.12
N PHE A 289 -21.87 14.95 -7.78
CA PHE A 289 -21.36 14.72 -6.43
C PHE A 289 -20.39 15.84 -6.00
N LEU A 290 -19.51 16.28 -6.89
CA LEU A 290 -18.51 17.30 -6.59
C LEU A 290 -19.06 18.75 -6.62
N ARG A 291 -20.33 18.97 -7.00
CA ARG A 291 -20.96 20.31 -6.98
C ARG A 291 -21.19 20.85 -5.59
N ALA A 292 -21.29 19.97 -4.60
CA ALA A 292 -21.47 20.41 -3.22
C ALA A 292 -20.33 21.31 -2.77
N ARG A 293 -20.65 22.41 -2.08
CA ARG A 293 -19.69 23.45 -1.69
C ARG A 293 -18.50 22.93 -0.89
N ARG A 294 -18.71 21.89 -0.11
CA ARG A 294 -17.68 21.20 0.68
C ARG A 294 -16.58 20.56 -0.15
N PHE A 295 -16.86 20.21 -1.41
CA PHE A 295 -15.89 19.61 -2.34
C PHE A 295 -15.22 20.64 -3.27
N LYS A 296 -15.39 21.94 -3.03
CA LYS A 296 -14.91 22.99 -3.91
C LYS A 296 -13.41 22.89 -4.21
N ASP A 297 -12.61 22.53 -3.19
CA ASP A 297 -11.16 22.47 -3.28
C ASP A 297 -10.60 21.07 -2.94
N THR A 298 -11.47 20.05 -3.00
CA THR A 298 -11.13 18.66 -2.68
C THR A 298 -10.33 18.02 -3.80
N LEU A 299 -9.17 17.47 -3.51
CA LEU A 299 -8.40 16.68 -4.45
C LEU A 299 -9.05 15.31 -4.65
N VAL A 300 -9.26 14.90 -5.89
CA VAL A 300 -9.75 13.57 -6.25
C VAL A 300 -8.57 12.72 -6.66
N MET A 301 -8.30 11.69 -5.86
CA MET A 301 -7.21 10.74 -6.03
C MET A 301 -7.74 9.33 -6.36
N HIS A 302 -6.98 8.57 -7.14
CA HIS A 302 -7.33 7.20 -7.50
C HIS A 302 -6.09 6.42 -7.93
N PRO A 303 -5.85 5.19 -7.42
CA PRO A 303 -4.65 4.40 -7.77
C PRO A 303 -4.70 3.83 -9.18
N LEU A 304 -5.85 3.97 -9.88
CA LEU A 304 -6.11 3.38 -11.19
C LEU A 304 -5.88 1.84 -11.25
N PRO A 305 -6.50 1.08 -12.15
CA PRO A 305 -7.46 1.54 -13.17
C PRO A 305 -8.80 1.89 -12.55
N ARG A 306 -9.45 2.89 -13.08
CA ARG A 306 -10.87 3.11 -12.82
C ARG A 306 -11.70 2.25 -13.78
N VAL A 307 -12.93 1.92 -13.37
CA VAL A 307 -13.93 1.24 -14.18
C VAL A 307 -15.16 2.15 -14.25
N ASP A 308 -16.10 2.01 -13.29
CA ASP A 308 -17.35 2.77 -13.26
C ASP A 308 -17.43 3.78 -12.13
N GLU A 309 -16.58 3.63 -11.09
CA GLU A 309 -16.62 4.42 -9.86
C GLU A 309 -16.17 5.87 -10.03
N LEU A 310 -15.40 6.17 -11.06
CA LEU A 310 -14.92 7.52 -11.34
C LEU A 310 -15.30 7.94 -12.74
N ALA A 311 -16.19 8.90 -12.85
CA ALA A 311 -16.73 9.37 -14.10
C ALA A 311 -15.66 10.07 -14.97
N PRO A 312 -15.64 9.82 -16.31
CA PRO A 312 -14.66 10.42 -17.22
C PRO A 312 -14.67 11.95 -17.23
N GLU A 313 -15.79 12.58 -16.90
CA GLU A 313 -15.96 14.03 -16.87
C GLU A 313 -15.00 14.68 -15.86
N ILE A 314 -14.64 13.97 -14.78
CA ILE A 314 -13.70 14.42 -13.75
C ILE A 314 -12.28 14.61 -14.31
N ASP A 315 -11.94 14.01 -15.46
CA ASP A 315 -10.63 14.19 -16.10
C ASP A 315 -10.34 15.66 -16.46
N LYS A 316 -11.39 16.45 -16.68
CA LYS A 316 -11.29 17.87 -17.00
C LYS A 316 -11.43 18.76 -15.77
N ASP A 317 -11.82 18.21 -14.65
CA ASP A 317 -11.93 18.94 -13.39
C ASP A 317 -10.53 19.13 -12.78
N ARG A 318 -10.20 20.38 -12.38
CA ARG A 318 -8.91 20.69 -11.74
C ARG A 318 -8.62 19.86 -10.48
N ARG A 319 -9.67 19.32 -9.87
CA ARG A 319 -9.61 18.49 -8.67
C ARG A 319 -9.19 17.05 -8.99
N GLY A 320 -9.38 16.59 -10.23
CA GLY A 320 -9.00 15.24 -10.68
C GLY A 320 -7.50 15.09 -10.86
N ILE A 321 -6.77 14.75 -9.78
CA ILE A 321 -5.30 14.69 -9.79
C ILE A 321 -4.75 13.26 -9.95
N TYR A 322 -5.56 12.25 -10.17
CA TYR A 322 -5.14 10.84 -10.21
C TYR A 322 -4.16 10.51 -11.33
N PHE A 323 -4.19 11.21 -12.45
CA PHE A 323 -3.15 11.05 -13.48
C PHE A 323 -1.83 11.70 -13.04
N LYS A 324 -1.89 12.82 -12.34
CA LYS A 324 -0.73 13.48 -11.73
C LYS A 324 -0.14 12.60 -10.62
N GLN A 325 -1.00 12.02 -9.77
CA GLN A 325 -0.63 11.01 -8.76
C GLN A 325 0.10 9.82 -9.41
N ALA A 326 -0.43 9.27 -10.51
CA ALA A 326 0.21 8.19 -11.23
C ALA A 326 1.57 8.60 -11.81
N ALA A 327 1.68 9.83 -12.31
CA ALA A 327 2.93 10.39 -12.83
C ALA A 327 3.98 10.59 -11.72
N TYR A 328 3.59 10.98 -10.52
CA TYR A 328 4.47 11.08 -9.35
C TYR A 328 5.10 9.73 -8.95
N GLY A 329 4.49 8.63 -9.35
CA GLY A 329 5.06 7.30 -9.13
C GLY A 329 6.43 7.09 -9.78
N VAL A 330 6.75 7.79 -10.88
CA VAL A 330 8.06 7.64 -11.54
C VAL A 330 9.17 8.29 -10.72
N PRO A 331 9.14 9.59 -10.39
CA PRO A 331 10.19 10.22 -9.59
C PRO A 331 10.35 9.59 -8.20
N VAL A 332 9.25 9.17 -7.54
CA VAL A 332 9.32 8.45 -6.26
C VAL A 332 10.06 7.13 -6.40
N ARG A 333 9.82 6.36 -7.47
CA ARG A 333 10.52 5.10 -7.72
C ARG A 333 11.97 5.31 -8.13
N MET A 334 12.29 6.37 -8.88
CA MET A 334 13.68 6.76 -9.18
C MET A 334 14.45 7.04 -7.88
N ALA A 335 13.86 7.86 -7.01
CA ALA A 335 14.44 8.20 -5.71
C ALA A 335 14.60 6.97 -4.81
N LEU A 336 13.57 6.11 -4.74
CA LEU A 336 13.63 4.86 -3.98
C LEU A 336 14.75 3.94 -4.46
N LEU A 337 14.84 3.71 -5.77
CA LEU A 337 15.91 2.87 -6.33
C LEU A 337 17.28 3.45 -6.02
N GLY A 338 17.49 4.75 -6.25
CA GLY A 338 18.74 5.44 -5.87
C GLY A 338 19.07 5.29 -4.39
N PHE A 339 18.09 5.48 -3.52
CA PHE A 339 18.23 5.31 -2.08
C PHE A 339 18.65 3.90 -1.67
N LEU A 340 18.02 2.87 -2.25
CA LEU A 340 18.35 1.47 -1.95
C LEU A 340 19.77 1.11 -2.36
N PHE A 341 20.24 1.59 -3.50
CA PHE A 341 21.62 1.34 -3.96
C PHE A 341 22.66 2.11 -3.16
N ASP A 342 22.40 3.35 -2.78
CA ASP A 342 23.32 4.13 -1.93
C ASP A 342 23.46 3.52 -0.53
N ARG A 343 22.34 3.10 0.08
CA ARG A 343 22.29 2.52 1.42
C ARG A 343 22.86 1.10 1.51
N ASN A 344 22.82 0.33 0.43
CA ASN A 344 23.52 -0.97 0.38
C ASN A 344 25.04 -0.84 0.66
N SER A 345 25.63 0.32 0.39
CA SER A 345 27.05 0.58 0.60
C SER A 345 27.37 1.11 2.01
N LYS A 346 26.42 1.72 2.72
CA LYS A 346 26.72 2.58 3.89
C LYS A 346 26.08 2.20 5.21
N THR A 347 24.93 1.51 5.26
CA THR A 347 24.24 1.27 6.52
C THR A 347 23.55 -0.10 6.52
N PRO A 348 23.79 -0.95 7.56
CA PRO A 348 22.94 -2.10 7.77
C PRO A 348 21.53 -1.57 8.09
N ALA A 349 20.49 -2.14 7.47
CA ALA A 349 19.14 -1.96 7.97
C ALA A 349 19.14 -2.20 9.48
N PRO A 350 18.38 -1.42 10.28
CA PRO A 350 18.18 -1.76 11.66
C PRO A 350 17.77 -3.22 11.66
N ALA A 351 18.59 -4.06 12.28
CA ALA A 351 18.22 -5.44 12.45
C ALA A 351 16.87 -5.40 13.16
N LYS A 352 15.78 -5.78 12.49
CA LYS A 352 14.63 -6.25 13.24
C LYS A 352 15.23 -7.26 14.18
N GLN A 353 15.28 -6.92 15.46
CA GLN A 353 15.60 -7.88 16.50
C GLN A 353 14.45 -8.86 16.52
N LEU A 354 14.49 -9.80 15.57
CA LEU A 354 13.75 -11.05 15.61
C LEU A 354 14.38 -11.94 16.71
N GLU A 355 14.80 -11.33 17.81
CA GLU A 355 15.44 -12.03 18.92
C GLU A 355 14.46 -12.84 19.75
N SER A 356 13.18 -12.77 19.49
CA SER A 356 12.18 -13.63 20.09
C SER A 356 11.33 -14.39 19.07
N ALA A 357 11.90 -14.77 17.93
CA ALA A 357 11.27 -15.81 17.14
C ALA A 357 11.29 -17.07 17.98
N TYR A 358 10.21 -17.36 18.66
CA TYR A 358 10.02 -18.65 19.31
C TYR A 358 10.10 -19.70 18.19
N ARG A 359 11.27 -20.33 18.07
CA ARG A 359 11.32 -21.64 17.44
C ARG A 359 10.42 -22.49 18.30
N THR A 360 9.26 -22.87 17.79
CA THR A 360 8.45 -23.89 18.39
C THR A 360 9.34 -25.14 18.41
N ALA A 361 9.99 -25.40 19.55
CA ALA A 361 10.66 -26.64 19.80
C ALA A 361 9.57 -27.72 19.84
N GLY A 362 9.50 -28.53 18.80
CA GLY A 362 8.62 -29.66 18.71
C GLY A 362 7.55 -29.50 17.62
N ASN A 363 7.67 -30.28 16.60
CA ASN A 363 6.75 -30.85 15.59
C ASN A 363 5.25 -30.46 15.65
N LEU A 364 4.88 -29.23 15.93
CA LEU A 364 3.53 -28.73 15.65
C LEU A 364 3.52 -28.24 14.22
N PRO A 365 2.78 -28.88 13.31
CA PRO A 365 2.53 -28.34 12.00
C PRO A 365 1.53 -27.17 12.13
N ALA A 366 1.99 -26.02 12.65
CA ALA A 366 1.19 -24.81 12.66
C ALA A 366 1.15 -24.29 11.23
N LEU A 367 0.05 -24.53 10.54
CA LEU A 367 -0.22 -23.90 9.24
C LEU A 367 -0.77 -22.50 9.49
N CYS A 368 -0.31 -21.53 8.71
CA CYS A 368 -0.87 -20.18 8.75
C CYS A 368 -2.38 -20.22 8.49
N ALA A 369 -3.16 -19.50 9.28
CA ALA A 369 -4.61 -19.43 9.12
C ALA A 369 -5.04 -18.80 7.77
N ASN A 370 -4.21 -17.91 7.23
CA ASN A 370 -4.44 -17.28 5.93
C ASN A 370 -4.18 -18.29 4.79
N ALA A 371 -5.24 -18.71 4.10
CA ALA A 371 -5.15 -19.65 2.99
C ALA A 371 -4.32 -19.13 1.81
N ASN A 372 -4.22 -17.79 1.65
CA ASN A 372 -3.45 -17.13 0.61
C ASN A 372 -1.99 -16.86 1.00
N CYS A 373 -1.56 -17.28 2.19
CA CYS A 373 -0.18 -17.08 2.63
C CYS A 373 0.80 -17.93 1.81
N VAL A 374 1.95 -17.35 1.48
CA VAL A 374 3.04 -18.03 0.76
C VAL A 374 3.49 -19.31 1.49
N SER A 375 3.52 -19.31 2.82
CA SER A 375 3.93 -20.49 3.62
C SER A 375 3.02 -21.71 3.49
N ARG A 376 1.81 -21.54 2.95
CA ARG A 376 0.88 -22.65 2.65
C ARG A 376 0.95 -23.13 1.21
N ASN A 377 1.43 -22.29 0.33
CA ASN A 377 1.34 -22.48 -1.12
C ASN A 377 2.69 -22.80 -1.76
N GLU A 378 3.78 -22.51 -1.04
CA GLU A 378 5.14 -22.74 -1.49
C GLU A 378 5.94 -23.49 -0.43
N PRO A 379 6.82 -24.44 -0.79
CA PRO A 379 7.79 -25.03 0.11
C PRO A 379 8.98 -24.08 0.35
N VAL A 380 8.69 -22.87 0.89
CA VAL A 380 9.70 -21.82 1.06
C VAL A 380 10.67 -22.07 2.20
N SER A 381 10.25 -22.79 3.22
CA SER A 381 11.12 -23.30 4.29
C SER A 381 10.45 -24.47 4.97
N THR A 382 11.27 -25.34 5.54
CA THR A 382 10.78 -26.49 6.33
C THR A 382 10.11 -26.08 7.65
N ASP A 383 10.29 -24.81 8.05
CA ASP A 383 9.79 -24.27 9.31
C ASP A 383 8.88 -23.07 9.06
N ALA A 384 7.58 -23.26 9.19
CA ALA A 384 6.65 -22.15 9.29
C ALA A 384 7.09 -21.26 10.46
N ARG A 385 7.42 -19.99 10.20
CA ARG A 385 7.88 -19.06 11.22
C ARG A 385 6.69 -18.28 11.75
N PHE A 386 6.50 -18.34 13.07
CA PHE A 386 5.51 -17.57 13.78
C PHE A 386 6.19 -16.74 14.87
N LEU A 387 5.73 -15.51 15.03
CA LEU A 387 6.00 -14.67 16.19
C LEU A 387 4.93 -14.96 17.22
N GLY A 388 5.33 -15.29 18.45
CA GLY A 388 4.40 -15.48 19.56
C GLY A 388 4.40 -14.23 20.44
N PHE A 389 3.21 -13.73 20.79
CA PHE A 389 3.05 -12.69 21.78
C PHE A 389 1.81 -12.96 22.64
N PHE A 390 1.78 -12.41 23.85
CA PHE A 390 0.63 -12.52 24.73
C PHE A 390 -0.28 -11.31 24.55
N SER A 391 -1.52 -11.54 24.12
CA SER A 391 -2.48 -10.48 23.88
C SER A 391 -3.45 -10.31 25.03
N GLY A 392 -3.71 -9.02 25.36
CA GLY A 392 -4.74 -8.58 26.29
C GLY A 392 -4.56 -9.03 27.75
N PRO A 393 -5.53 -8.65 28.61
CA PRO A 393 -5.49 -9.01 30.05
C PRO A 393 -5.59 -10.51 30.34
N SER A 394 -6.07 -11.30 29.37
CA SER A 394 -6.20 -12.75 29.51
C SER A 394 -4.89 -13.53 29.32
N GLY A 395 -3.82 -12.87 28.83
CA GLY A 395 -2.54 -13.51 28.55
C GLY A 395 -2.63 -14.63 27.52
N GLN A 396 -3.50 -14.53 26.53
CA GLN A 396 -3.64 -15.53 25.48
C GLN A 396 -2.44 -15.45 24.53
N LEU A 397 -1.78 -16.58 24.28
CA LEU A 397 -0.70 -16.66 23.30
C LEU A 397 -1.28 -16.54 21.88
N VAL A 398 -0.87 -15.54 21.16
CA VAL A 398 -1.18 -15.34 19.73
C VAL A 398 0.04 -15.67 18.92
N LEU A 399 -0.11 -16.45 17.85
CA LEU A 399 0.94 -16.77 16.90
C LEU A 399 0.68 -16.02 15.59
N GLN A 400 1.54 -15.07 15.29
CA GLN A 400 1.51 -14.32 14.03
C GLN A 400 2.45 -14.96 13.01
N CYS A 401 1.97 -15.17 11.79
CA CYS A 401 2.80 -15.65 10.70
C CYS A 401 3.83 -14.58 10.28
N CYS A 402 5.09 -14.98 10.11
CA CYS A 402 6.16 -14.04 9.71
C CYS A 402 6.06 -13.59 8.24
N TYR A 403 5.19 -14.20 7.44
CA TYR A 403 5.05 -13.90 6.01
C TYR A 403 3.84 -13.01 5.69
N CYS A 404 2.75 -13.08 6.48
CA CYS A 404 1.54 -12.34 6.16
C CYS A 404 0.87 -11.63 7.36
#